data_63189cb3a2e386332ad19347e1854695
#
_entry.id   63189cb3a2e386332ad19347e1854695
#
_cell.length_a   1.000
_cell.length_b   1.000
_cell.length_c   1.000
_cell.angle_alpha   90.00
_cell.angle_beta   90.00
_cell.angle_gamma   90.00
#
_symmetry.space_group_name_H-M   'P 1'
#
loop_
_entity.id
_entity.type
_entity.pdbx_description
1 polymer ?
#
loop_
_entity_poly.entity_id
_entity_poly.type
_entity_poly.pdbx_seq_one_letter_code
_entity_poly.pdbx_strand_id
1 'polypeptide(L)'
;FLDYLACPYGPRMLSPEGLAKNGGTDHAQTYLTNHDLGTGPFTLTAAEVGSKYELTSFPDYWGTKPYFEKVELPVITDVSAQQLQFNNGQIAAILHDLPSSAVQSYLDNKAFTNYSLPTMMSNYVYVNPRKGMMTDAKNRTAVLQAIDVDELVKQTYFGRGKKAEQIYPPN
;
A
#
# COMPACT_ATOMS: atom_id res chain seq x y z
N PHE A 1 18.32 -7.58 4.99
CA PHE A 1 18.05 -8.26 3.70
C PHE A 1 16.73 -9.01 3.75
N LEU A 2 16.44 -9.79 4.80
CA LEU A 2 15.20 -10.58 4.90
C LEU A 2 13.94 -9.70 4.95
N ASP A 3 14.02 -8.53 5.55
CA ASP A 3 12.90 -7.59 5.63
C ASP A 3 12.45 -7.10 4.25
N TYR A 4 13.38 -7.02 3.29
CA TYR A 4 13.03 -6.69 1.89
C TYR A 4 12.22 -7.79 1.20
N LEU A 5 12.44 -9.05 1.58
CA LEU A 5 11.64 -10.17 1.06
C LEU A 5 10.22 -10.17 1.63
N ALA A 6 10.04 -9.66 2.85
CA ALA A 6 8.73 -9.52 3.50
C ALA A 6 7.96 -8.25 3.05
N CYS A 7 8.59 -7.37 2.29
CA CYS A 7 7.95 -6.14 1.80
C CYS A 7 6.72 -6.46 0.93
N PRO A 8 5.64 -5.66 1.00
CA PRO A 8 4.47 -5.81 0.13
C PRO A 8 4.77 -5.83 -1.38
N TYR A 9 5.87 -5.22 -1.80
CA TYR A 9 6.36 -5.20 -3.19
C TYR A 9 7.50 -6.20 -3.44
N GLY A 10 7.83 -7.04 -2.44
CA GLY A 10 8.86 -8.07 -2.55
C GLY A 10 8.42 -9.27 -3.39
N PRO A 11 9.32 -10.22 -3.61
CA PRO A 11 9.01 -11.43 -4.35
C PRO A 11 7.91 -12.24 -3.64
N ARG A 12 7.02 -12.82 -4.41
CA ARG A 12 5.94 -13.69 -3.93
C ARG A 12 6.29 -15.14 -4.19
N MET A 13 5.96 -16.01 -3.23
CA MET A 13 6.10 -17.44 -3.41
C MET A 13 4.88 -17.97 -4.14
N LEU A 14 5.11 -18.68 -5.23
CA LEU A 14 4.09 -19.33 -6.03
C LEU A 14 4.29 -20.85 -5.99
N SER A 15 3.20 -21.60 -6.05
CA SER A 15 3.25 -23.06 -6.10
C SER A 15 3.97 -23.52 -7.37
N PRO A 16 5.07 -24.32 -7.28
CA PRO A 16 5.73 -24.87 -8.45
C PRO A 16 4.81 -25.77 -9.28
N GLU A 17 3.96 -26.57 -8.63
CA GLU A 17 2.97 -27.41 -9.28
C GLU A 17 1.91 -26.57 -10.01
N GLY A 18 1.42 -25.52 -9.36
CA GLY A 18 0.49 -24.57 -9.94
C GLY A 18 1.08 -23.87 -11.18
N LEU A 19 2.35 -23.48 -11.13
CA LEU A 19 3.06 -22.91 -12.27
C LEU A 19 3.25 -23.94 -13.40
N ALA A 20 3.61 -25.18 -13.06
CA ALA A 20 3.77 -26.24 -14.08
C ALA A 20 2.45 -26.51 -14.83
N LYS A 21 1.32 -26.46 -14.12
CA LYS A 21 0.00 -26.71 -14.68
C LYS A 21 -0.54 -25.52 -15.49
N ASN A 22 -0.31 -24.29 -15.06
CA ASN A 22 -0.95 -23.10 -15.59
C ASN A 22 0.05 -22.12 -16.24
N GLY A 23 1.34 -22.45 -16.28
CA GLY A 23 2.41 -21.58 -16.71
C GLY A 23 2.35 -21.14 -18.17
N GLY A 24 1.88 -22.01 -19.05
CA GLY A 24 1.80 -21.72 -20.48
C GLY A 24 3.11 -21.23 -21.07
N THR A 25 3.04 -20.30 -22.02
CA THR A 25 4.20 -19.64 -22.64
C THR A 25 4.58 -18.33 -21.96
N ASP A 26 3.75 -17.85 -21.06
CA ASP A 26 3.87 -16.52 -20.39
C ASP A 26 4.18 -16.62 -18.88
N HIS A 27 4.62 -17.81 -18.42
CA HIS A 27 4.89 -18.06 -17.00
C HIS A 27 3.70 -17.77 -16.07
N ALA A 28 2.50 -18.13 -16.51
CA ALA A 28 1.23 -17.93 -15.80
C ALA A 28 0.79 -16.47 -15.62
N GLN A 29 1.35 -15.50 -16.34
CA GLN A 29 0.96 -14.09 -16.20
C GLN A 29 -0.52 -13.88 -16.51
N THR A 30 -1.03 -14.46 -17.58
CA THR A 30 -2.46 -14.40 -17.94
C THR A 30 -3.33 -15.07 -16.88
N TYR A 31 -2.93 -16.24 -16.40
CA TYR A 31 -3.65 -17.00 -15.38
C TYR A 31 -3.74 -16.21 -14.07
N LEU A 32 -2.64 -15.60 -13.62
CA LEU A 32 -2.54 -14.84 -12.38
C LEU A 32 -3.29 -13.50 -12.41
N THR A 33 -3.86 -13.10 -13.54
CA THR A 33 -4.69 -11.90 -13.62
C THR A 33 -5.96 -12.02 -12.75
N ASN A 34 -6.51 -13.22 -12.63
CA ASN A 34 -7.76 -13.49 -11.91
C ASN A 34 -7.74 -14.77 -11.06
N HIS A 35 -6.57 -15.38 -10.91
CA HIS A 35 -6.33 -16.53 -10.04
C HIS A 35 -5.13 -16.29 -9.15
N ASP A 36 -4.98 -17.08 -8.11
CA ASP A 36 -3.78 -17.12 -7.29
C ASP A 36 -3.09 -18.49 -7.32
N LEU A 37 -1.82 -18.50 -6.96
CA LEU A 37 -1.00 -19.71 -6.76
C LEU A 37 -0.17 -19.56 -5.47
N GLY A 38 -0.65 -18.73 -4.56
CA GLY A 38 0.00 -18.43 -3.30
C GLY A 38 -0.18 -19.54 -2.25
N THR A 39 0.46 -19.35 -1.10
CA THR A 39 0.40 -20.24 0.07
C THR A 39 -0.25 -19.56 1.28
N GLY A 40 -1.01 -18.53 1.05
CA GLY A 40 -1.65 -17.71 2.08
C GLY A 40 -2.92 -18.34 2.66
N PRO A 41 -3.50 -17.70 3.68
CA PRO A 41 -4.71 -18.20 4.36
C PRO A 41 -6.01 -17.98 3.58
N PHE A 42 -5.97 -17.28 2.46
CA PHE A 42 -7.11 -17.01 1.60
C PHE A 42 -6.81 -17.38 0.17
N THR A 43 -7.85 -17.82 -0.56
CA THR A 43 -7.85 -18.06 -2.01
C THR A 43 -8.64 -16.97 -2.70
N LEU A 44 -8.14 -16.45 -3.82
CA LEU A 44 -8.84 -15.50 -4.68
C LEU A 44 -9.98 -16.24 -5.41
N THR A 45 -11.22 -15.95 -5.07
CA THR A 45 -12.42 -16.62 -5.61
C THR A 45 -13.12 -15.79 -6.68
N ALA A 46 -12.92 -14.49 -6.71
CA ALA A 46 -13.36 -13.62 -7.80
C ALA A 46 -12.41 -12.43 -7.97
N ALA A 47 -12.15 -12.03 -9.21
CA ALA A 47 -11.37 -10.86 -9.56
C ALA A 47 -12.04 -10.11 -10.71
N GLU A 48 -12.74 -9.03 -10.37
CA GLU A 48 -13.28 -8.07 -11.32
C GLU A 48 -12.34 -6.87 -11.35
N VAL A 49 -11.37 -6.90 -12.26
CA VAL A 49 -10.31 -5.87 -12.33
C VAL A 49 -10.89 -4.46 -12.40
N GLY A 50 -10.49 -3.61 -11.47
CA GLY A 50 -10.99 -2.23 -11.37
C GLY A 50 -12.34 -2.08 -10.65
N SER A 51 -12.98 -3.16 -10.19
CA SER A 51 -14.25 -3.16 -9.49
C SER A 51 -14.14 -3.77 -8.10
N LYS A 52 -13.88 -5.07 -7.99
CA LYS A 52 -13.75 -5.76 -6.70
C LYS A 52 -12.94 -7.05 -6.79
N TYR A 53 -12.43 -7.46 -5.64
CA TYR A 53 -11.82 -8.77 -5.44
C TYR A 53 -12.51 -9.48 -4.30
N GLU A 54 -12.67 -10.81 -4.41
CA GLU A 54 -13.24 -11.65 -3.35
C GLU A 54 -12.23 -12.72 -2.96
N LEU A 55 -12.02 -12.85 -1.66
CA LEU A 55 -11.14 -13.83 -1.07
C LEU A 55 -11.96 -14.73 -0.16
N THR A 56 -11.74 -16.05 -0.24
CA THR A 56 -12.36 -17.03 0.65
C THR A 56 -11.27 -17.73 1.45
N SER A 57 -11.53 -18.01 2.72
CA SER A 57 -10.59 -18.71 3.58
C SER A 57 -10.20 -20.07 2.96
N PHE A 58 -8.89 -20.37 2.97
CA PHE A 58 -8.36 -21.63 2.48
C PHE A 58 -8.51 -22.72 3.55
N PRO A 59 -9.35 -23.75 3.33
CA PRO A 59 -9.64 -24.76 4.37
C PRO A 59 -8.41 -25.54 4.81
N ASP A 60 -7.49 -25.80 3.88
CA ASP A 60 -6.28 -26.60 4.09
C ASP A 60 -5.05 -25.72 4.39
N TYR A 61 -5.27 -24.50 4.84
CA TYR A 61 -4.17 -23.61 5.20
C TYR A 61 -3.31 -24.22 6.32
N TRP A 62 -2.01 -24.23 6.12
CA TRP A 62 -1.01 -24.84 7.00
C TRP A 62 -0.80 -24.13 8.34
N GLY A 63 -1.21 -22.86 8.45
CA GLY A 63 -1.09 -22.06 9.65
C GLY A 63 -2.40 -21.92 10.43
N THR A 64 -2.50 -20.89 11.25
CA THR A 64 -3.74 -20.58 11.97
C THR A 64 -4.83 -20.14 10.97
N LYS A 65 -5.97 -20.80 11.02
CA LYS A 65 -7.10 -20.47 10.17
C LYS A 65 -7.57 -19.04 10.42
N PRO A 66 -7.90 -18.28 9.34
CA PRO A 66 -8.41 -16.92 9.49
C PRO A 66 -9.79 -16.93 10.19
N TYR A 67 -10.07 -15.85 10.89
CA TYR A 67 -11.37 -15.66 11.56
C TYR A 67 -12.50 -15.46 10.56
N PHE A 68 -12.23 -14.73 9.47
CA PHE A 68 -13.23 -14.45 8.45
C PHE A 68 -13.22 -15.55 7.38
N GLU A 69 -14.41 -16.01 7.01
CA GLU A 69 -14.58 -16.96 5.92
C GLU A 69 -14.45 -16.29 4.55
N LYS A 70 -14.91 -15.04 4.44
CA LYS A 70 -14.90 -14.26 3.20
C LYS A 70 -14.42 -12.84 3.47
N VAL A 71 -13.61 -12.31 2.56
CA VAL A 71 -13.17 -10.92 2.53
C VAL A 71 -13.48 -10.34 1.16
N GLU A 72 -14.20 -9.23 1.12
CA GLU A 72 -14.49 -8.47 -0.10
C GLU A 72 -13.65 -7.19 -0.11
N LEU A 73 -12.98 -6.93 -1.22
CA LEU A 73 -12.12 -5.78 -1.44
C LEU A 73 -12.68 -4.95 -2.60
N PRO A 74 -13.65 -4.05 -2.35
CA PRO A 74 -14.15 -3.15 -3.39
C PRO A 74 -13.07 -2.13 -3.78
N VAL A 75 -12.93 -1.86 -5.06
CA VAL A 75 -12.03 -0.81 -5.57
C VAL A 75 -12.79 0.52 -5.59
N ILE A 76 -12.55 1.35 -4.59
CA ILE A 76 -13.17 2.66 -4.46
C ILE A 76 -12.08 3.72 -4.65
N THR A 77 -12.02 4.32 -5.84
CA THR A 77 -10.95 5.26 -6.22
C THR A 77 -11.12 6.65 -5.62
N ASP A 78 -12.36 7.05 -5.30
CA ASP A 78 -12.65 8.34 -4.68
C ASP A 78 -12.57 8.24 -3.16
N VAL A 79 -11.69 9.04 -2.56
CA VAL A 79 -11.44 9.04 -1.11
C VAL A 79 -12.67 9.49 -0.32
N SER A 80 -13.45 10.44 -0.84
CA SER A 80 -14.67 10.90 -0.16
C SER A 80 -15.73 9.83 -0.15
N ALA A 81 -15.85 9.07 -1.24
CA ALA A 81 -16.76 7.92 -1.31
C ALA A 81 -16.31 6.80 -0.34
N GLN A 82 -15.01 6.53 -0.20
CA GLN A 82 -14.51 5.59 0.81
C GLN A 82 -14.92 6.01 2.22
N GLN A 83 -14.68 7.27 2.57
CA GLN A 83 -15.06 7.79 3.89
C GLN A 83 -16.55 7.71 4.15
N LEU A 84 -17.38 8.05 3.15
CA LEU A 84 -18.83 7.96 3.26
C LEU A 84 -19.30 6.53 3.49
N GLN A 85 -18.77 5.57 2.71
CA GLN A 85 -19.13 4.16 2.85
C GLN A 85 -18.68 3.59 4.19
N PHE A 86 -17.48 3.97 4.66
CA PHE A 86 -16.98 3.56 5.98
C PHE A 86 -17.86 4.12 7.11
N ASN A 87 -18.17 5.40 7.08
CA ASN A 87 -19.00 6.05 8.10
C ASN A 87 -20.44 5.49 8.14
N ASN A 88 -20.94 5.01 7.00
CA ASN A 88 -22.25 4.36 6.89
C ASN A 88 -22.21 2.85 7.19
N GLY A 89 -21.04 2.29 7.53
CA GLY A 89 -20.86 0.86 7.80
C GLY A 89 -20.96 -0.05 6.58
N GLN A 90 -20.86 0.50 5.36
CA GLN A 90 -20.90 -0.26 4.11
C GLN A 90 -19.58 -0.97 3.83
N ILE A 91 -18.46 -0.41 4.32
CA ILE A 91 -17.16 -1.07 4.37
C ILE A 91 -16.66 -1.11 5.80
N ALA A 92 -16.00 -2.20 6.17
CA ALA A 92 -15.56 -2.46 7.54
C ALA A 92 -14.21 -1.81 7.87
N ALA A 93 -13.37 -1.54 6.89
CA ALA A 93 -12.04 -0.96 7.07
C ALA A 93 -11.63 -0.10 5.88
N ILE A 94 -10.80 0.90 6.14
CA ILE A 94 -10.03 1.64 5.13
C ILE A 94 -8.57 1.31 5.40
N LEU A 95 -7.89 0.73 4.40
CA LEU A 95 -6.54 0.21 4.59
C LEU A 95 -5.45 1.26 4.35
N HIS A 96 -5.66 2.17 3.40
CA HIS A 96 -4.72 3.25 3.06
C HIS A 96 -5.40 4.34 2.23
N ASP A 97 -4.63 5.30 1.74
CA ASP A 97 -5.04 6.41 0.84
C ASP A 97 -5.90 7.52 1.47
N LEU A 98 -6.09 7.52 2.78
CA LEU A 98 -6.69 8.66 3.43
C LEU A 98 -5.69 9.84 3.48
N PRO A 99 -6.14 11.07 3.12
CA PRO A 99 -5.33 12.25 3.33
C PRO A 99 -5.07 12.45 4.83
N SER A 100 -3.89 12.96 5.16
CA SER A 100 -3.48 13.14 6.57
C SER A 100 -4.46 13.98 7.39
N SER A 101 -5.14 14.92 6.76
CA SER A 101 -6.20 15.73 7.40
C SER A 101 -7.41 14.91 7.82
N ALA A 102 -7.83 13.94 7.01
CA ALA A 102 -8.96 13.07 7.33
C ALA A 102 -8.60 12.04 8.42
N VAL A 103 -7.36 11.52 8.40
CA VAL A 103 -6.91 10.55 9.40
C VAL A 103 -7.05 11.09 10.83
N GLN A 104 -6.76 12.38 11.06
CA GLN A 104 -6.85 12.95 12.41
C GLN A 104 -8.27 12.83 12.99
N SER A 105 -9.31 13.07 12.19
CA SER A 105 -10.70 12.96 12.65
C SER A 105 -11.08 11.54 13.08
N TYR A 106 -10.50 10.52 12.45
CA TYR A 106 -10.71 9.12 12.84
C TYR A 106 -9.91 8.73 14.08
N LEU A 107 -8.67 9.25 14.21
CA LEU A 107 -7.84 9.01 15.41
C LEU A 107 -8.45 9.59 16.67
N ASP A 108 -9.10 10.73 16.58
CA ASP A 108 -9.76 11.41 17.70
C ASP A 108 -11.11 10.79 18.07
N ASN A 109 -11.70 10.01 17.16
CA ASN A 109 -13.01 9.40 17.36
C ASN A 109 -12.88 8.00 17.97
N LYS A 110 -13.26 7.88 19.25
CA LYS A 110 -13.23 6.62 20.01
C LYS A 110 -14.19 5.54 19.52
N ALA A 111 -15.11 5.86 18.60
CA ALA A 111 -15.99 4.87 17.99
C ALA A 111 -15.25 3.97 17.00
N PHE A 112 -14.06 4.37 16.53
CA PHE A 112 -13.25 3.62 15.59
C PHE A 112 -12.04 2.98 16.26
N THR A 113 -11.67 1.79 15.82
CA THR A 113 -10.39 1.18 16.17
C THR A 113 -9.33 1.58 15.13
N ASN A 114 -8.27 2.21 15.59
CA ASN A 114 -7.22 2.71 14.74
C ASN A 114 -5.92 1.92 14.95
N TYR A 115 -5.28 1.52 13.84
CA TYR A 115 -3.97 0.90 13.84
C TYR A 115 -3.00 1.83 13.11
N SER A 116 -1.96 2.30 13.80
CA SER A 116 -0.91 3.12 13.22
C SER A 116 0.42 2.40 13.34
N LEU A 117 1.02 2.07 12.23
CA LEU A 117 2.30 1.37 12.16
C LEU A 117 3.33 2.26 11.46
N PRO A 118 4.58 2.28 11.94
CA PRO A 118 5.66 2.94 11.21
C PRO A 118 5.85 2.25 9.85
N THR A 119 6.05 3.03 8.81
CA THR A 119 6.31 2.54 7.46
C THR A 119 7.73 2.88 7.04
N MET A 120 8.28 2.07 6.12
CA MET A 120 9.54 2.38 5.43
C MET A 120 9.32 3.23 4.16
N MET A 121 8.14 3.82 4.00
CA MET A 121 7.86 4.70 2.86
C MET A 121 8.54 6.04 3.03
N SER A 122 9.24 6.47 2.00
CA SER A 122 9.84 7.80 1.93
C SER A 122 9.34 8.54 0.70
N ASN A 123 8.95 9.79 0.89
CA ASN A 123 8.54 10.67 -0.19
C ASN A 123 9.70 11.59 -0.57
N TYR A 124 9.93 11.73 -1.86
CA TYR A 124 11.05 12.50 -2.39
C TYR A 124 10.57 13.53 -3.41
N VAL A 125 11.25 14.67 -3.44
CA VAL A 125 11.15 15.63 -4.53
C VAL A 125 12.28 15.35 -5.52
N TYR A 126 11.92 14.93 -6.73
CA TYR A 126 12.90 14.70 -7.80
C TYR A 126 13.06 15.95 -8.65
N VAL A 127 14.29 16.37 -8.81
CA VAL A 127 14.66 17.50 -9.67
C VAL A 127 15.33 16.97 -10.93
N ASN A 128 14.82 17.35 -12.11
CA ASN A 128 15.44 16.94 -13.38
C ASN A 128 16.68 17.81 -13.69
N PRO A 129 17.92 17.26 -13.56
CA PRO A 129 19.14 18.03 -13.76
C PRO A 129 19.44 18.36 -15.24
N ARG A 130 18.60 17.90 -16.17
CA ARG A 130 18.81 18.08 -17.61
C ARG A 130 17.86 19.10 -18.23
N LYS A 131 17.03 19.80 -17.45
CA LYS A 131 16.05 20.78 -17.95
C LYS A 131 16.09 22.10 -17.23
N GLY A 132 15.98 23.19 -18.03
CA GLY A 132 15.80 24.55 -17.57
C GLY A 132 16.87 25.01 -16.60
N MET A 133 16.49 25.80 -15.62
CA MET A 133 17.40 26.32 -14.59
C MET A 133 18.02 25.25 -13.70
N MET A 134 17.45 24.04 -13.70
CA MET A 134 17.93 22.91 -12.89
C MET A 134 19.18 22.22 -13.46
N THR A 135 19.64 22.62 -14.65
CA THR A 135 20.93 22.18 -15.19
C THR A 135 22.12 22.70 -14.37
N ASP A 136 21.98 23.89 -13.76
CA ASP A 136 22.97 24.43 -12.84
C ASP A 136 22.82 23.82 -11.42
N ALA A 137 23.94 23.32 -10.89
CA ALA A 137 23.97 22.74 -9.54
C ALA A 137 23.65 23.77 -8.44
N LYS A 138 24.02 25.04 -8.63
CA LYS A 138 23.72 26.11 -7.66
C LYS A 138 22.22 26.32 -7.53
N ASN A 139 21.48 26.30 -8.65
CA ASN A 139 20.05 26.45 -8.63
C ASN A 139 19.36 25.28 -7.93
N ARG A 140 19.84 24.03 -8.17
CA ARG A 140 19.33 22.87 -7.43
C ARG A 140 19.55 22.99 -5.92
N THR A 141 20.75 23.42 -5.52
CA THR A 141 21.05 23.63 -4.10
C THR A 141 20.19 24.74 -3.49
N ALA A 142 20.00 25.85 -4.20
CA ALA A 142 19.15 26.94 -3.74
C ALA A 142 17.70 26.50 -3.52
N VAL A 143 17.14 25.71 -4.44
CA VAL A 143 15.79 25.16 -4.30
C VAL A 143 15.69 24.22 -3.08
N LEU A 144 16.67 23.35 -2.87
CA LEU A 144 16.68 22.45 -1.72
C LEU A 144 16.79 23.22 -0.39
N GLN A 145 17.59 24.29 -0.36
CA GLN A 145 17.74 25.13 0.83
C GLN A 145 16.51 26.01 1.12
N ALA A 146 15.73 26.34 0.10
CA ALA A 146 14.51 27.13 0.25
C ALA A 146 13.32 26.33 0.83
N ILE A 147 13.42 25.01 0.88
CA ILE A 147 12.35 24.14 1.41
C ILE A 147 12.62 23.87 2.89
N ASP A 148 11.76 24.41 3.75
CA ASP A 148 11.73 24.01 5.16
C ASP A 148 11.02 22.63 5.26
N VAL A 149 11.85 21.58 5.29
CA VAL A 149 11.35 20.20 5.31
C VAL A 149 10.64 19.89 6.63
N ASP A 150 11.08 20.45 7.75
CA ASP A 150 10.47 20.17 9.05
C ASP A 150 9.06 20.78 9.13
N GLU A 151 8.90 22.03 8.64
CA GLU A 151 7.58 22.66 8.56
C GLU A 151 6.69 21.94 7.53
N LEU A 152 7.24 21.54 6.37
CA LEU A 152 6.51 20.75 5.38
C LEU A 152 5.98 19.44 5.97
N VAL A 153 6.82 18.68 6.68
CA VAL A 153 6.41 17.42 7.33
C VAL A 153 5.34 17.68 8.37
N LYS A 154 5.49 18.71 9.20
CA LYS A 154 4.51 19.07 10.22
C LYS A 154 3.16 19.44 9.61
N GLN A 155 3.12 20.24 8.56
CA GLN A 155 1.89 20.68 7.91
C GLN A 155 1.22 19.59 7.09
N THR A 156 2.02 18.74 6.42
CA THR A 156 1.48 17.69 5.53
C THR A 156 1.06 16.43 6.28
N TYR A 157 1.85 16.04 7.28
CA TYR A 157 1.65 14.76 7.99
C TYR A 157 1.12 14.94 9.42
N PHE A 158 0.88 16.16 9.88
CA PHE A 158 0.34 16.43 11.22
C PHE A 158 1.15 15.73 12.32
N GLY A 159 2.47 15.77 12.20
CA GLY A 159 3.40 15.16 13.16
C GLY A 159 3.60 13.64 13.04
N ARG A 160 2.96 12.97 12.06
CA ARG A 160 3.10 11.52 11.85
C ARG A 160 4.24 11.13 10.90
N GLY A 161 4.88 12.09 10.28
CA GLY A 161 6.08 11.90 9.46
C GLY A 161 7.34 12.36 10.18
N LYS A 162 8.48 11.99 9.62
CA LYS A 162 9.79 12.48 10.03
C LYS A 162 10.56 12.91 8.78
N LYS A 163 11.42 13.91 8.94
CA LYS A 163 12.38 14.28 7.90
C LYS A 163 13.29 13.11 7.60
N ALA A 164 13.41 12.78 6.32
CA ALA A 164 14.36 11.75 5.88
C ALA A 164 15.77 12.38 5.82
N GLU A 165 16.72 11.76 6.49
CA GLU A 165 18.13 12.19 6.49
C GLU A 165 18.95 11.48 5.41
N GLN A 166 18.40 10.44 4.82
CA GLN A 166 19.05 9.60 3.82
C GLN A 166 18.02 9.02 2.84
N ILE A 167 18.51 8.49 1.70
CA ILE A 167 17.65 7.90 0.66
C ILE A 167 16.97 6.62 1.15
N TYR A 168 17.64 5.85 1.99
CA TYR A 168 17.06 4.64 2.56
C TYR A 168 16.38 4.96 3.89
N PRO A 169 15.18 4.39 4.15
CA PRO A 169 14.54 4.55 5.44
C PRO A 169 15.44 4.00 6.56
N PRO A 170 15.40 4.60 7.75
CA PRO A 170 16.13 4.07 8.89
C PRO A 170 15.57 2.67 9.27
N ASN A 171 16.45 1.81 9.73
CA ASN A 171 16.09 0.50 10.27
C ASN A 171 15.39 0.64 11.61
#